data_c5e37f243dbc66783dbf6f3154012a2d
#
_entry.id   c5e37f243dbc66783dbf6f3154012a2d
#
_cell.length_a   1.000
_cell.length_b   1.000
_cell.length_c   1.000
_cell.angle_alpha   90.00
_cell.angle_beta   90.00
_cell.angle_gamma   90.00
#
_symmetry.space_group_name_H-M   'P 1'
#
loop_
_entity.id
_entity.type
_entity.pdbx_description
1 polymer ?
#
loop_
_entity_poly.entity_id
_entity_poly.type
_entity_poly.pdbx_seq_one_letter_code
_entity_poly.pdbx_strand_id
1 'polypeptide(L)'
;FELENDNIKEDIELAKVLRPKKFSDFEGQDQIVENLDVFISAAKQREEALDHVLLHGPPGLGKTTLANIIANELDVDIKVTSGPVLDKPGDLAGLLTNLEERDVLFIDEIHRLNPIVEEYLYSAMEDYQIDIMIESGPNARSVQIQINPFTLIGATTRSGLLTSPLRARFGINSRLEYYKLDLLTKIVKRSSNILDISISENAAAEIARRSRGTPRIANSLLRRVRDFAQIKG
;
A
#
# COMPACT_ATOMS: atom_id res chain seq x y z
N PHE A 1 -11.24 -0.51 28.51
CA PHE A 1 -11.03 -1.55 27.47
C PHE A 1 -12.00 -1.38 26.29
N GLU A 2 -13.33 -1.23 26.49
CA GLU A 2 -14.29 -1.01 25.38
C GLU A 2 -14.13 0.37 24.75
N LEU A 3 -13.97 1.43 25.52
CA LEU A 3 -13.78 2.81 25.04
C LEU A 3 -12.45 3.00 24.27
N GLU A 4 -11.41 2.25 24.56
CA GLU A 4 -10.15 2.26 23.80
C GLU A 4 -10.30 1.57 22.44
N ASN A 5 -11.07 0.48 22.37
CA ASN A 5 -11.34 -0.22 21.10
C ASN A 5 -12.23 0.58 20.15
N ASP A 6 -13.19 1.32 20.66
CA ASP A 6 -14.06 2.16 19.83
C ASP A 6 -13.29 3.37 19.26
N ASN A 7 -12.45 4.02 20.06
CA ASN A 7 -11.56 5.08 19.58
C ASN A 7 -10.58 4.61 18.50
N ILE A 8 -10.06 3.38 18.61
CA ILE A 8 -9.15 2.81 17.61
C ILE A 8 -9.90 2.51 16.30
N LYS A 9 -11.15 2.03 16.36
CA LYS A 9 -11.98 1.78 15.18
C LYS A 9 -12.33 3.08 14.46
N GLU A 10 -12.75 4.11 15.20
CA GLU A 10 -13.02 5.44 14.64
C GLU A 10 -11.78 6.05 13.99
N ASP A 11 -10.61 5.90 14.60
CA ASP A 11 -9.34 6.36 14.05
C ASP A 11 -8.97 5.65 12.74
N ILE A 12 -9.28 4.37 12.61
CA ILE A 12 -9.06 3.58 11.39
C ILE A 12 -10.04 4.02 10.30
N GLU A 13 -11.31 4.19 10.61
CA GLU A 13 -12.33 4.63 9.64
C GLU A 13 -12.05 6.06 9.14
N LEU A 14 -11.73 6.98 10.02
CA LEU A 14 -11.34 8.34 9.65
C LEU A 14 -10.07 8.35 8.77
N ALA A 15 -9.10 7.49 9.09
CA ALA A 15 -7.91 7.37 8.26
C ALA A 15 -8.23 6.86 6.85
N LYS A 16 -9.26 6.02 6.67
CA LYS A 16 -9.72 5.57 5.35
C LYS A 16 -10.40 6.71 4.57
N VAL A 17 -11.24 7.50 5.25
CA VAL A 17 -11.93 8.65 4.64
C VAL A 17 -10.95 9.72 4.15
N LEU A 18 -9.85 9.94 4.87
CA LEU A 18 -8.84 10.93 4.51
C LEU A 18 -7.92 10.47 3.36
N ARG A 19 -7.91 9.18 3.02
CA ARG A 19 -7.03 8.67 1.95
C ARG A 19 -7.51 9.15 0.57
N PRO A 20 -6.62 9.73 -0.24
CA PRO A 20 -6.93 10.00 -1.64
C PRO A 20 -7.22 8.70 -2.40
N LYS A 21 -8.12 8.79 -3.37
CA LYS A 21 -8.55 7.65 -4.19
C LYS A 21 -8.04 7.72 -5.63
N LYS A 22 -7.54 8.87 -6.05
CA LYS A 22 -7.01 9.15 -7.40
C LYS A 22 -5.68 9.85 -7.32
N PHE A 23 -4.89 9.79 -8.37
CA PHE A 23 -3.64 10.55 -8.47
C PHE A 23 -3.87 12.06 -8.35
N SER A 24 -4.97 12.59 -8.90
CA SER A 24 -5.32 14.02 -8.79
C SER A 24 -5.46 14.54 -7.35
N ASP A 25 -5.77 13.65 -6.42
CA ASP A 25 -5.97 13.98 -4.99
C ASP A 25 -4.73 13.66 -4.15
N PHE A 26 -3.72 13.05 -4.76
CA PHE A 26 -2.51 12.62 -4.07
C PHE A 26 -1.44 13.71 -4.17
N GLU A 27 -1.18 14.38 -3.07
CA GLU A 27 -0.18 15.44 -3.00
C GLU A 27 1.23 14.90 -2.83
N GLY A 28 2.17 15.43 -3.60
CA GLY A 28 3.59 15.09 -3.54
C GLY A 28 3.97 13.78 -4.24
N GLN A 29 5.25 13.42 -4.16
CA GLN A 29 5.83 12.27 -4.89
C GLN A 29 5.65 12.40 -6.42
N ASP A 30 5.67 13.62 -6.95
CA ASP A 30 5.26 13.97 -8.31
C ASP A 30 5.90 13.07 -9.38
N GLN A 31 7.22 12.84 -9.29
CA GLN A 31 7.92 11.97 -10.23
C GLN A 31 7.43 10.50 -10.20
N ILE A 32 7.05 10.00 -9.01
CA ILE A 32 6.51 8.65 -8.87
C ILE A 32 5.13 8.58 -9.50
N VAL A 33 4.29 9.58 -9.22
CA VAL A 33 2.92 9.68 -9.77
C VAL A 33 2.95 9.78 -11.29
N GLU A 34 3.78 10.65 -11.86
CA GLU A 34 3.94 10.81 -13.31
C GLU A 34 4.38 9.49 -13.98
N ASN A 35 5.36 8.80 -13.42
CA ASN A 35 5.83 7.53 -13.96
C ASN A 35 4.74 6.45 -13.88
N LEU A 36 4.05 6.33 -12.74
CA LEU A 36 2.99 5.36 -12.55
C LEU A 36 1.81 5.62 -13.50
N ASP A 37 1.44 6.87 -13.72
CA ASP A 37 0.37 7.23 -14.66
C ASP A 37 0.69 6.78 -16.09
N VAL A 38 1.93 6.96 -16.54
CA VAL A 38 2.39 6.47 -17.85
C VAL A 38 2.32 4.95 -17.93
N PHE A 39 2.82 4.22 -16.93
CA PHE A 39 2.84 2.76 -16.93
C PHE A 39 1.43 2.17 -16.85
N ILE A 40 0.55 2.74 -16.03
CA ILE A 40 -0.85 2.35 -15.92
C ILE A 40 -1.58 2.58 -17.23
N SER A 41 -1.42 3.76 -17.84
CA SER A 41 -2.02 4.08 -19.13
C SER A 41 -1.58 3.09 -20.22
N ALA A 42 -0.30 2.74 -20.25
CA ALA A 42 0.24 1.79 -21.21
C ALA A 42 -0.30 0.36 -20.98
N ALA A 43 -0.37 -0.10 -19.73
CA ALA A 43 -0.92 -1.42 -19.37
C ALA A 43 -2.42 -1.52 -19.76
N LYS A 44 -3.20 -0.47 -19.49
CA LYS A 44 -4.61 -0.39 -19.91
C LYS A 44 -4.80 -0.44 -21.43
N GLN A 45 -3.96 0.25 -22.20
CA GLN A 45 -4.03 0.22 -23.66
C GLN A 45 -3.73 -1.17 -24.25
N ARG A 46 -2.86 -1.93 -23.59
CA ARG A 46 -2.52 -3.29 -24.03
C ARG A 46 -3.43 -4.37 -23.42
N GLU A 47 -4.34 -3.98 -22.53
CA GLU A 47 -5.20 -4.89 -21.76
C GLU A 47 -4.38 -5.97 -20.98
N GLU A 48 -3.22 -5.58 -20.46
CA GLU A 48 -2.30 -6.43 -19.71
C GLU A 48 -2.27 -6.05 -18.23
N ALA A 49 -1.83 -6.99 -17.38
CA ALA A 49 -1.49 -6.65 -16.00
C ALA A 49 -0.32 -5.65 -15.98
N LEU A 50 -0.34 -4.72 -15.02
CA LEU A 50 0.80 -3.83 -14.79
C LEU A 50 2.00 -4.63 -14.30
N ASP A 51 3.21 -4.22 -14.68
CA ASP A 51 4.43 -4.77 -14.10
C ASP A 51 4.41 -4.68 -12.56
N HIS A 52 5.00 -5.66 -11.89
CA HIS A 52 5.06 -5.68 -10.43
C HIS A 52 5.75 -4.44 -9.87
N VAL A 53 5.17 -3.85 -8.83
CA VAL A 53 5.59 -2.55 -8.24
C VAL A 53 6.15 -2.75 -6.84
N LEU A 54 7.35 -2.22 -6.58
CA LEU A 54 7.91 -2.11 -5.24
C LEU A 54 7.83 -0.67 -4.74
N LEU A 55 7.07 -0.44 -3.68
CA LEU A 55 6.98 0.84 -2.98
C LEU A 55 7.82 0.78 -1.70
N HIS A 56 8.87 1.57 -1.61
CA HIS A 56 9.73 1.54 -0.42
C HIS A 56 10.01 2.94 0.14
N GLY A 57 10.33 3.00 1.42
CA GLY A 57 10.62 4.25 2.12
C GLY A 57 10.06 4.27 3.53
N PRO A 58 10.30 5.35 4.30
CA PRO A 58 9.85 5.50 5.68
C PRO A 58 8.36 5.20 5.87
N PRO A 59 7.92 4.83 7.10
CA PRO A 59 6.52 4.58 7.38
C PRO A 59 5.68 5.86 7.30
N GLY A 60 4.41 5.73 6.93
CA GLY A 60 3.44 6.84 6.93
C GLY A 60 3.52 7.80 5.74
N LEU A 61 4.26 7.46 4.68
CA LEU A 61 4.42 8.29 3.47
C LEU A 61 3.39 8.02 2.37
N GLY A 62 2.49 7.04 2.56
CA GLY A 62 1.41 6.79 1.60
C GLY A 62 1.58 5.55 0.72
N LYS A 63 2.47 4.59 1.04
CA LYS A 63 2.64 3.35 0.25
C LYS A 63 1.33 2.59 0.02
N THR A 64 0.59 2.32 1.09
CA THR A 64 -0.73 1.66 1.01
C THR A 64 -1.76 2.51 0.25
N THR A 65 -1.68 3.82 0.37
CA THR A 65 -2.55 4.75 -0.37
C THR A 65 -2.26 4.69 -1.86
N LEU A 66 -0.99 4.73 -2.26
CA LEU A 66 -0.58 4.57 -3.66
C LEU A 66 -1.01 3.22 -4.25
N ALA A 67 -0.89 2.13 -3.49
CA ALA A 67 -1.34 0.82 -3.94
C ALA A 67 -2.85 0.81 -4.26
N ASN A 68 -3.66 1.43 -3.41
CA ASN A 68 -5.11 1.56 -3.67
C ASN A 68 -5.40 2.48 -4.87
N ILE A 69 -4.66 3.57 -5.03
CA ILE A 69 -4.81 4.46 -6.19
C ILE A 69 -4.46 3.71 -7.48
N ILE A 70 -3.36 2.95 -7.49
CA ILE A 70 -2.95 2.15 -8.66
C ILE A 70 -4.07 1.18 -9.07
N ALA A 71 -4.66 0.45 -8.13
CA ALA A 71 -5.78 -0.45 -8.41
C ALA A 71 -7.01 0.30 -8.96
N ASN A 72 -7.36 1.44 -8.36
CA ASN A 72 -8.45 2.29 -8.82
C ASN A 72 -8.21 2.83 -10.24
N GLU A 73 -7.00 3.29 -10.54
CA GLU A 73 -6.64 3.81 -11.87
C GLU A 73 -6.57 2.69 -12.92
N LEU A 74 -6.23 1.47 -12.53
CA LEU A 74 -6.30 0.27 -13.38
C LEU A 74 -7.74 -0.23 -13.58
N ASP A 75 -8.69 0.22 -12.74
CA ASP A 75 -10.08 -0.24 -12.71
C ASP A 75 -10.20 -1.75 -12.40
N VAL A 76 -9.46 -2.20 -11.39
CA VAL A 76 -9.41 -3.60 -10.92
C VAL A 76 -9.52 -3.68 -9.40
N ASP A 77 -9.82 -4.88 -8.90
CA ASP A 77 -9.87 -5.13 -7.45
C ASP A 77 -8.48 -5.24 -6.83
N ILE A 78 -8.40 -4.92 -5.53
CA ILE A 78 -7.20 -5.04 -4.73
C ILE A 78 -7.41 -5.98 -3.55
N LYS A 79 -6.56 -7.00 -3.44
CA LYS A 79 -6.45 -7.84 -2.24
C LYS A 79 -5.29 -7.35 -1.40
N VAL A 80 -5.54 -7.10 -0.13
CA VAL A 80 -4.56 -6.52 0.80
C VAL A 80 -4.17 -7.55 1.84
N THR A 81 -2.87 -7.77 1.98
CA THR A 81 -2.28 -8.61 3.02
C THR A 81 -0.96 -8.02 3.52
N SER A 82 -0.24 -8.74 4.38
CA SER A 82 1.08 -8.35 4.85
C SER A 82 2.01 -9.55 4.96
N GLY A 83 3.33 -9.31 4.88
CA GLY A 83 4.34 -10.37 4.97
C GLY A 83 4.16 -11.27 6.19
N PRO A 84 3.98 -10.73 7.42
CA PRO A 84 3.80 -11.55 8.63
C PRO A 84 2.54 -12.42 8.67
N VAL A 85 1.53 -12.10 7.88
CA VAL A 85 0.26 -12.87 7.83
C VAL A 85 0.39 -14.09 6.91
N LEU A 86 1.28 -14.01 5.92
CA LEU A 86 1.56 -15.11 4.99
C LEU A 86 2.60 -16.06 5.58
N ASP A 87 2.15 -16.96 6.43
CA ASP A 87 3.03 -17.88 7.16
C ASP A 87 3.33 -19.16 6.39
N LYS A 88 2.38 -19.62 5.57
CA LYS A 88 2.45 -20.88 4.82
C LYS A 88 2.18 -20.67 3.33
N PRO A 89 2.76 -21.51 2.45
CA PRO A 89 2.46 -21.45 1.02
C PRO A 89 0.97 -21.53 0.67
N GLY A 90 0.17 -22.27 1.45
CA GLY A 90 -1.28 -22.35 1.28
C GLY A 90 -2.00 -21.01 1.49
N ASP A 91 -1.50 -20.14 2.36
CA ASP A 91 -2.09 -18.82 2.57
C ASP A 91 -1.92 -17.95 1.32
N LEU A 92 -0.72 -17.98 0.72
CA LEU A 92 -0.44 -17.29 -0.54
C LEU A 92 -1.25 -17.88 -1.70
N ALA A 93 -1.28 -19.20 -1.82
CA ALA A 93 -2.04 -19.89 -2.85
C ALA A 93 -3.53 -19.55 -2.81
N GLY A 94 -4.12 -19.52 -1.61
CA GLY A 94 -5.52 -19.14 -1.42
C GLY A 94 -5.81 -17.70 -1.85
N LEU A 95 -4.87 -16.77 -1.68
CA LEU A 95 -5.03 -15.42 -2.20
C LEU A 95 -4.92 -15.35 -3.71
N LEU A 96 -3.88 -15.98 -4.28
CA LEU A 96 -3.57 -15.91 -5.72
C LEU A 96 -4.64 -16.59 -6.58
N THR A 97 -5.20 -17.73 -6.14
CA THR A 97 -6.27 -18.45 -6.87
C THR A 97 -7.61 -17.71 -6.86
N ASN A 98 -7.79 -16.74 -5.96
CA ASN A 98 -8.99 -15.91 -5.88
C ASN A 98 -8.83 -14.52 -6.53
N LEU A 99 -7.73 -14.27 -7.26
CA LEU A 99 -7.56 -13.06 -8.05
C LEU A 99 -8.25 -13.21 -9.40
N GLU A 100 -8.97 -12.18 -9.81
CA GLU A 100 -9.43 -12.04 -11.17
C GLU A 100 -8.29 -11.57 -12.08
N GLU A 101 -8.53 -11.58 -13.38
CA GLU A 101 -7.52 -11.13 -14.35
C GLU A 101 -7.15 -9.67 -14.15
N ARG A 102 -5.85 -9.40 -14.04
CA ARG A 102 -5.24 -8.07 -13.82
C ARG A 102 -5.46 -7.46 -12.43
N ASP A 103 -6.08 -8.18 -11.50
CA ASP A 103 -6.23 -7.73 -10.12
C ASP A 103 -4.88 -7.39 -9.47
N VAL A 104 -4.95 -6.60 -8.41
CA VAL A 104 -3.79 -6.21 -7.61
C VAL A 104 -3.74 -7.03 -6.33
N LEU A 105 -2.58 -7.66 -6.07
CA LEU A 105 -2.22 -8.19 -4.75
C LEU A 105 -1.26 -7.21 -4.07
N PHE A 106 -1.67 -6.62 -2.95
CA PHE A 106 -0.83 -5.75 -2.15
C PHE A 106 -0.31 -6.49 -0.91
N ILE A 107 1.02 -6.55 -0.77
CA ILE A 107 1.70 -7.14 0.40
C ILE A 107 2.47 -6.04 1.14
N ASP A 108 1.95 -5.63 2.30
CA ASP A 108 2.67 -4.69 3.18
C ASP A 108 3.77 -5.42 3.97
N GLU A 109 4.85 -4.70 4.32
CA GLU A 109 6.03 -5.24 4.99
C GLU A 109 6.55 -6.53 4.31
N ILE A 110 6.62 -6.53 2.99
CA ILE A 110 6.98 -7.71 2.17
C ILE A 110 8.36 -8.30 2.52
N HIS A 111 9.27 -7.53 3.11
CA HIS A 111 10.56 -7.99 3.63
C HIS A 111 10.44 -8.96 4.82
N ARG A 112 9.24 -9.14 5.35
CA ARG A 112 8.93 -10.07 6.45
C ARG A 112 8.24 -11.34 6.00
N LEU A 113 8.21 -11.60 4.70
CA LEU A 113 7.73 -12.88 4.18
C LEU A 113 8.57 -14.03 4.71
N ASN A 114 7.89 -15.15 5.00
CA ASN A 114 8.56 -16.41 5.25
C ASN A 114 9.35 -16.82 3.98
N PRO A 115 10.63 -17.24 4.08
CA PRO A 115 11.43 -17.62 2.93
C PRO A 115 10.77 -18.68 2.02
N ILE A 116 10.05 -19.64 2.61
CA ILE A 116 9.34 -20.67 1.85
C ILE A 116 8.22 -20.04 1.02
N VAL A 117 7.44 -19.12 1.60
CA VAL A 117 6.38 -18.38 0.90
C VAL A 117 6.94 -17.50 -0.20
N GLU A 118 8.12 -16.90 0.05
CA GLU A 118 8.81 -16.07 -0.95
C GLU A 118 9.19 -16.89 -2.21
N GLU A 119 9.63 -18.14 -2.06
CA GLU A 119 9.95 -19.02 -3.20
C GLU A 119 8.71 -19.32 -4.06
N TYR A 120 7.56 -19.56 -3.44
CA TYR A 120 6.30 -19.73 -4.18
C TYR A 120 5.88 -18.45 -4.92
N LEU A 121 6.17 -17.31 -4.33
CA LEU A 121 5.86 -16.02 -4.94
C LEU A 121 6.68 -15.79 -6.22
N TYR A 122 7.90 -16.30 -6.32
CA TYR A 122 8.72 -16.15 -7.53
C TYR A 122 8.06 -16.75 -8.77
N SER A 123 7.60 -18.00 -8.69
CA SER A 123 6.90 -18.65 -9.80
C SER A 123 5.58 -17.98 -10.14
N ALA A 124 4.87 -17.49 -9.11
CA ALA A 124 3.64 -16.73 -9.30
C ALA A 124 3.88 -15.41 -10.05
N MET A 125 4.99 -14.72 -9.78
CA MET A 125 5.32 -13.44 -10.41
C MET A 125 5.84 -13.60 -11.85
N GLU A 126 6.59 -14.69 -12.15
CA GLU A 126 7.21 -14.88 -13.45
C GLU A 126 6.33 -15.62 -14.43
N ASP A 127 5.71 -16.72 -13.96
CA ASP A 127 5.03 -17.69 -14.83
C ASP A 127 3.52 -17.75 -14.60
N TYR A 128 2.98 -16.98 -13.64
CA TYR A 128 1.59 -17.04 -13.22
C TYR A 128 1.15 -18.47 -12.84
N GLN A 129 2.02 -19.16 -12.09
CA GLN A 129 1.82 -20.55 -11.67
C GLN A 129 2.24 -20.72 -10.22
N ILE A 130 1.61 -21.67 -9.54
CA ILE A 130 1.99 -22.11 -8.19
C ILE A 130 2.04 -23.63 -8.16
N ASP A 131 3.11 -24.17 -7.57
CA ASP A 131 3.25 -25.59 -7.31
C ASP A 131 2.83 -25.90 -5.87
N ILE A 132 1.72 -26.62 -5.69
CA ILE A 132 1.24 -26.99 -4.34
C ILE A 132 1.58 -28.44 -4.06
N MET A 133 2.27 -28.68 -2.94
CA MET A 133 2.50 -30.03 -2.43
C MET A 133 1.24 -30.56 -1.77
N ILE A 134 0.64 -31.64 -2.31
CA ILE A 134 -0.59 -32.25 -1.79
C ILE A 134 -0.29 -33.22 -0.66
N GLU A 135 0.84 -33.94 -0.72
CA GLU A 135 1.24 -34.92 0.28
C GLU A 135 2.71 -34.73 0.67
N SER A 136 3.04 -35.08 1.91
CA SER A 136 4.41 -35.10 2.40
C SER A 136 4.93 -36.55 2.50
N GLY A 137 6.22 -36.75 2.24
CA GLY A 137 6.87 -38.07 2.34
C GLY A 137 7.15 -38.73 1.01
N PRO A 138 7.37 -40.06 0.96
CA PRO A 138 7.80 -40.78 -0.25
C PRO A 138 6.82 -40.71 -1.43
N ASN A 139 5.56 -40.39 -1.16
CA ASN A 139 4.48 -40.27 -2.16
C ASN A 139 4.13 -38.76 -2.43
N ALA A 140 5.00 -37.84 -2.07
CA ALA A 140 4.78 -36.42 -2.30
C ALA A 140 4.47 -36.15 -3.78
N ARG A 141 3.34 -35.47 -4.03
CA ARG A 141 2.92 -35.03 -5.35
C ARG A 141 2.77 -33.53 -5.34
N SER A 142 3.33 -32.86 -6.34
CA SER A 142 3.05 -31.46 -6.60
C SER A 142 1.95 -31.37 -7.65
N VAL A 143 1.03 -30.41 -7.46
CA VAL A 143 0.08 -30.00 -8.47
C VAL A 143 0.39 -28.56 -8.83
N GLN A 144 0.62 -28.33 -10.10
CA GLN A 144 0.79 -27.00 -10.66
C GLN A 144 -0.58 -26.39 -10.93
N ILE A 145 -0.82 -25.22 -10.37
CA ILE A 145 -2.06 -24.46 -10.54
C ILE A 145 -1.72 -23.21 -11.34
N GLN A 146 -2.40 -23.02 -12.46
CA GLN A 146 -2.36 -21.78 -13.21
C GLN A 146 -3.19 -20.71 -12.49
N ILE A 147 -2.65 -19.52 -12.37
CA ILE A 147 -3.33 -18.34 -11.81
C ILE A 147 -3.51 -17.26 -12.87
N ASN A 148 -4.48 -16.37 -12.66
CA ASN A 148 -4.66 -15.25 -13.57
C ASN A 148 -3.48 -14.29 -13.52
N PRO A 149 -3.09 -13.66 -14.65
CA PRO A 149 -2.14 -12.55 -14.65
C PRO A 149 -2.60 -11.47 -13.67
N PHE A 150 -1.70 -11.05 -12.78
CA PHE A 150 -1.98 -10.09 -11.72
C PHE A 150 -0.81 -9.13 -11.54
N THR A 151 -1.05 -8.04 -10.83
CA THR A 151 -0.01 -7.10 -10.43
C THR A 151 0.30 -7.28 -8.94
N LEU A 152 1.54 -7.64 -8.60
CA LEU A 152 2.01 -7.57 -7.23
C LEU A 152 2.49 -6.15 -6.90
N ILE A 153 1.96 -5.57 -5.83
CA ILE A 153 2.50 -4.35 -5.22
C ILE A 153 3.09 -4.71 -3.86
N GLY A 154 4.40 -4.73 -3.76
CA GLY A 154 5.11 -4.92 -2.51
C GLY A 154 5.40 -3.59 -1.82
N ALA A 155 5.15 -3.49 -0.52
CA ALA A 155 5.55 -2.33 0.26
C ALA A 155 6.55 -2.71 1.36
N THR A 156 7.56 -1.87 1.57
CA THR A 156 8.55 -2.10 2.63
C THR A 156 9.10 -0.80 3.21
N THR A 157 9.34 -0.81 4.50
CA THR A 157 10.12 0.24 5.18
C THR A 157 11.61 -0.03 5.16
N ARG A 158 12.03 -1.25 4.79
CA ARG A 158 13.40 -1.76 4.86
C ARG A 158 13.79 -2.48 3.56
N SER A 159 13.96 -1.73 2.49
CA SER A 159 14.32 -2.29 1.17
C SER A 159 15.63 -3.10 1.16
N GLY A 160 16.55 -2.79 2.08
CA GLY A 160 17.81 -3.54 2.24
C GLY A 160 17.63 -4.96 2.78
N LEU A 161 16.46 -5.30 3.36
CA LEU A 161 16.17 -6.63 3.86
C LEU A 161 15.46 -7.53 2.82
N LEU A 162 15.10 -6.99 1.65
CA LEU A 162 14.58 -7.80 0.55
C LEU A 162 15.70 -8.65 -0.05
N THR A 163 15.38 -9.91 -0.34
CA THR A 163 16.30 -10.78 -1.06
C THR A 163 16.54 -10.24 -2.47
N SER A 164 17.71 -10.49 -3.01
CA SER A 164 18.04 -10.06 -4.39
C SER A 164 17.12 -10.69 -5.44
N PRO A 165 16.74 -11.97 -5.34
CA PRO A 165 15.78 -12.58 -6.25
C PRO A 165 14.42 -11.91 -6.26
N LEU A 166 13.87 -11.62 -5.07
CA LEU A 166 12.57 -10.94 -4.97
C LEU A 166 12.63 -9.53 -5.56
N ARG A 167 13.68 -8.78 -5.21
CA ARG A 167 13.85 -7.40 -5.71
C ARG A 167 13.96 -7.34 -7.23
N ALA A 168 14.66 -8.29 -7.86
CA ALA A 168 14.85 -8.33 -9.30
C ALA A 168 13.56 -8.55 -10.10
N ARG A 169 12.51 -9.07 -9.46
CA ARG A 169 11.21 -9.34 -10.07
C ARG A 169 10.27 -8.15 -10.12
N PHE A 170 10.61 -7.07 -9.45
CA PHE A 170 9.85 -5.82 -9.53
C PHE A 170 10.34 -4.98 -10.71
N GLY A 171 9.51 -4.86 -11.75
CA GLY A 171 9.81 -4.03 -12.92
C GLY A 171 9.74 -2.53 -12.60
N ILE A 172 8.90 -2.15 -11.64
CA ILE A 172 8.71 -0.76 -11.20
C ILE A 172 9.18 -0.63 -9.74
N ASN A 173 10.16 0.24 -9.49
CA ASN A 173 10.71 0.45 -8.16
C ASN A 173 10.63 1.93 -7.78
N SER A 174 9.84 2.25 -6.76
CA SER A 174 9.52 3.62 -6.37
C SER A 174 9.89 3.88 -4.91
N ARG A 175 10.80 4.81 -4.69
CA ARG A 175 11.22 5.25 -3.37
C ARG A 175 10.43 6.49 -2.95
N LEU A 176 9.60 6.35 -1.92
CA LEU A 176 8.88 7.47 -1.33
C LEU A 176 9.81 8.26 -0.38
N GLU A 177 9.70 9.57 -0.46
CA GLU A 177 10.50 10.50 0.34
C GLU A 177 9.64 11.30 1.31
N TYR A 178 10.29 11.91 2.32
CA TYR A 178 9.62 12.81 3.22
C TYR A 178 9.05 14.03 2.49
N TYR A 179 7.87 14.44 2.91
CA TYR A 179 7.15 15.56 2.32
C TYR A 179 7.73 16.90 2.76
N LYS A 180 7.77 17.86 1.86
CA LYS A 180 8.09 19.25 2.16
C LYS A 180 6.95 19.90 2.94
N LEU A 181 7.28 21.00 3.64
CA LEU A 181 6.34 21.70 4.52
C LEU A 181 5.10 22.22 3.78
N ASP A 182 5.28 22.77 2.60
CA ASP A 182 4.21 23.30 1.76
C ASP A 182 3.21 22.22 1.34
N LEU A 183 3.71 21.05 0.93
CA LEU A 183 2.87 19.91 0.58
C LEU A 183 2.13 19.33 1.80
N LEU A 184 2.78 19.22 2.95
CA LEU A 184 2.10 18.79 4.17
C LEU A 184 1.03 19.77 4.62
N THR A 185 1.26 21.08 4.46
CA THR A 185 0.26 22.11 4.76
C THR A 185 -0.97 21.93 3.87
N LYS A 186 -0.80 21.65 2.58
CA LYS A 186 -1.91 21.32 1.67
C LYS A 186 -2.66 20.06 2.12
N ILE A 187 -1.94 19.00 2.50
CA ILE A 187 -2.54 17.77 3.01
C ILE A 187 -3.36 18.05 4.28
N VAL A 188 -2.85 18.82 5.22
CA VAL A 188 -3.59 19.21 6.44
C VAL A 188 -4.86 19.99 6.10
N LYS A 189 -4.79 20.95 5.19
CA LYS A 189 -5.95 21.74 4.73
C LYS A 189 -6.99 20.86 4.02
N ARG A 190 -6.55 19.97 3.13
CA ARG A 190 -7.45 19.02 2.49
C ARG A 190 -8.13 18.13 3.54
N SER A 191 -7.38 17.60 4.49
CA SER A 191 -7.92 16.76 5.56
C SER A 191 -8.88 17.53 6.48
N SER A 192 -8.59 18.80 6.81
CA SER A 192 -9.49 19.63 7.59
C SER A 192 -10.82 19.87 6.88
N ASN A 193 -10.80 20.13 5.58
CA ASN A 193 -12.00 20.28 4.78
C ASN A 193 -12.86 19.02 4.74
N ILE A 194 -12.23 17.84 4.58
CA ILE A 194 -12.94 16.53 4.59
C ILE A 194 -13.60 16.28 5.96
N LEU A 195 -12.95 16.72 7.04
CA LEU A 195 -13.45 16.56 8.41
C LEU A 195 -14.37 17.69 8.87
N ASP A 196 -14.67 18.64 7.99
CA ASP A 196 -15.46 19.85 8.30
C ASP A 196 -14.87 20.65 9.49
N ILE A 197 -13.54 20.79 9.50
CA ILE A 197 -12.81 21.54 10.52
C ILE A 197 -12.34 22.86 9.95
N SER A 198 -12.74 23.98 10.55
CA SER A 198 -12.17 25.28 10.22
C SER A 198 -10.77 25.41 10.81
N ILE A 199 -9.77 25.66 9.98
CA ILE A 199 -8.38 25.83 10.40
C ILE A 199 -7.73 27.02 9.69
N SER A 200 -6.97 27.83 10.43
CA SER A 200 -6.20 28.92 9.84
C SER A 200 -4.96 28.39 9.10
N GLU A 201 -4.47 29.17 8.13
CA GLU A 201 -3.23 28.87 7.39
C GLU A 201 -2.05 28.64 8.34
N ASN A 202 -1.90 29.50 9.34
CA ASN A 202 -0.81 29.40 10.33
C ASN A 202 -0.91 28.11 11.17
N ALA A 203 -2.11 27.72 11.57
CA ALA A 203 -2.34 26.49 12.34
C ALA A 203 -2.06 25.25 11.47
N ALA A 204 -2.48 25.24 10.21
CA ALA A 204 -2.18 24.17 9.27
C ALA A 204 -0.66 24.03 9.05
N ALA A 205 0.04 25.14 8.85
CA ALA A 205 1.50 25.14 8.68
C ALA A 205 2.23 24.68 9.96
N GLU A 206 1.73 25.00 11.14
CA GLU A 206 2.31 24.55 12.40
C GLU A 206 2.13 23.03 12.61
N ILE A 207 0.95 22.49 12.30
CA ILE A 207 0.73 21.03 12.30
C ILE A 207 1.68 20.34 11.31
N ALA A 208 1.78 20.89 10.09
CA ALA A 208 2.68 20.34 9.06
C ALA A 208 4.14 20.36 9.52
N ARG A 209 4.62 21.44 10.14
CA ARG A 209 6.00 21.55 10.67
C ARG A 209 6.29 20.47 11.71
N ARG A 210 5.34 20.19 12.61
CA ARG A 210 5.48 19.17 13.66
C ARG A 210 5.35 17.73 13.14
N SER A 211 4.90 17.55 11.91
CA SER A 211 4.65 16.23 11.31
C SER A 211 5.93 15.54 10.78
N ARG A 212 7.08 16.20 10.83
CA ARG A 212 8.38 15.65 10.43
C ARG A 212 8.38 15.01 9.03
N GLY A 213 7.74 15.65 8.07
CA GLY A 213 7.67 15.14 6.70
C GLY A 213 6.68 13.98 6.47
N THR A 214 5.81 13.67 7.42
CA THR A 214 4.99 12.46 7.38
C THR A 214 3.48 12.76 7.37
N PRO A 215 2.76 12.48 6.27
CA PRO A 215 1.31 12.70 6.18
C PRO A 215 0.48 11.99 7.26
N ARG A 216 0.85 10.76 7.63
CA ARG A 216 0.18 10.03 8.72
C ARG A 216 0.23 10.79 10.05
N ILE A 217 1.40 11.34 10.38
CA ILE A 217 1.59 12.14 11.62
C ILE A 217 0.79 13.44 11.50
N ALA A 218 0.81 14.11 10.34
CA ALA A 218 0.04 15.34 10.10
C ALA A 218 -1.45 15.14 10.35
N ASN A 219 -2.05 14.09 9.79
CA ASN A 219 -3.45 13.75 9.99
C ASN A 219 -3.76 13.37 11.44
N SER A 220 -2.85 12.65 12.11
CA SER A 220 -3.00 12.33 13.54
C SER A 220 -2.98 13.58 14.42
N LEU A 221 -2.06 14.53 14.16
CA LEU A 221 -1.99 15.79 14.90
C LEU A 221 -3.23 16.65 14.65
N LEU A 222 -3.71 16.75 13.41
CA LEU A 222 -4.93 17.49 13.07
C LEU A 222 -6.12 17.00 13.90
N ARG A 223 -6.31 15.69 14.00
CA ARG A 223 -7.38 15.09 14.81
C ARG A 223 -7.25 15.44 16.30
N ARG A 224 -6.04 15.33 16.84
CA ARG A 224 -5.81 15.70 18.27
C ARG A 224 -6.06 17.18 18.54
N VAL A 225 -5.64 18.05 17.63
CA VAL A 225 -5.93 19.49 17.73
C VAL A 225 -7.43 19.74 17.69
N ARG A 226 -8.19 19.08 16.80
CA ARG A 226 -9.65 19.13 16.77
C ARG A 226 -10.26 18.75 18.11
N ASP A 227 -9.86 17.59 18.67
CA ASP A 227 -10.40 17.08 19.92
C ASP A 227 -10.19 18.09 21.07
N PHE A 228 -9.00 18.69 21.14
CA PHE A 228 -8.70 19.74 22.13
C PHE A 228 -9.52 21.01 21.92
N ALA A 229 -9.68 21.45 20.67
CA ALA A 229 -10.47 22.66 20.35
C ALA A 229 -11.94 22.48 20.70
N GLN A 230 -12.52 21.30 20.48
CA GLN A 230 -13.91 21.00 20.84
C GLN A 230 -14.18 21.05 22.34
N ILE A 231 -13.20 20.68 23.17
CA ILE A 231 -13.39 20.56 24.62
C ILE A 231 -12.95 21.83 25.37
N LYS A 232 -11.92 22.52 24.87
CA LYS A 232 -11.32 23.66 25.56
C LYS A 232 -11.61 25.02 24.93
N GLY A 233 -12.24 25.08 23.78
CA GLY A 233 -12.60 26.29 23.05
C GLY A 233 -11.47 26.82 22.22
#